data_4b6f424b420f98d9400073fadce7cee7
#
_entry.id   4b6f424b420f98d9400073fadce7cee7
#
_cell.length_a   1.000
_cell.length_b   1.000
_cell.length_c   1.000
_cell.angle_alpha   90.00
_cell.angle_beta   90.00
_cell.angle_gamma   90.00
#
_symmetry.space_group_name_H-M   'P 1'
#
loop_
_entity.id
_entity.type
_entity.pdbx_description
1 polymer ?
#
loop_
_entity_poly.entity_id
_entity_poly.type
_entity_poly.pdbx_seq_one_letter_code
_entity_poly.pdbx_strand_id
1 'polypeptide(L)'
;IPYFQGEITIDTYGYVPERPILYEYYTLWEHIDLLIRTLGQDENELKHRAKELCRVFRLNDKLYEYPIHFSKGMQQKVMLILALTPKYDLYILDEPFMGLDPQAIRKLIQLINEYKSQGAAILMSTHALDTAEKICDSFICMHDGALLKEGTLQQLQRYPEQALLEIFDELIE
;
A
#
# COMPACT_ATOMS: atom_id res chain seq x y z
N ILE A 1 1.66 5.97 -25.49
CA ILE A 1 1.52 4.88 -24.49
C ILE A 1 0.64 3.85 -25.17
N PRO A 2 1.09 2.59 -25.35
CA PRO A 2 0.21 1.55 -25.87
C PRO A 2 -0.96 1.37 -24.87
N TYR A 3 -2.18 1.45 -25.38
CA TYR A 3 -3.37 1.23 -24.58
C TYR A 3 -3.35 -0.22 -24.10
N PHE A 4 -3.60 -0.44 -22.79
CA PHE A 4 -3.81 -1.76 -22.27
C PHE A 4 -5.01 -2.40 -22.97
N GLN A 5 -4.80 -3.55 -23.62
CA GLN A 5 -5.84 -4.30 -24.36
C GLN A 5 -6.38 -5.47 -23.54
N GLY A 6 -6.08 -5.55 -22.26
CA GLY A 6 -6.56 -6.59 -21.37
C GLY A 6 -7.88 -6.20 -20.70
N GLU A 7 -8.62 -7.20 -20.23
CA GLU A 7 -9.81 -7.04 -19.40
C GLU A 7 -9.41 -7.10 -17.92
N ILE A 8 -9.85 -6.13 -17.13
CA ILE A 8 -9.69 -6.14 -15.67
C ILE A 8 -11.06 -6.46 -15.08
N THR A 9 -11.20 -7.66 -14.51
CA THR A 9 -12.45 -8.13 -13.88
C THR A 9 -12.37 -8.07 -12.36
N ILE A 10 -12.03 -6.92 -11.81
CA ILE A 10 -11.99 -6.68 -10.37
C ILE A 10 -13.05 -5.65 -10.03
N ASP A 11 -14.05 -6.05 -9.22
CA ASP A 11 -15.16 -5.17 -8.85
C ASP A 11 -14.72 -4.10 -7.84
N THR A 12 -13.83 -4.45 -6.90
CA THR A 12 -13.37 -3.54 -5.84
C THR A 12 -11.92 -3.82 -5.45
N TYR A 13 -11.20 -2.76 -5.10
CA TYR A 13 -9.80 -2.85 -4.64
C TYR A 13 -9.48 -1.75 -3.63
N GLY A 14 -8.50 -2.01 -2.76
CA GLY A 14 -7.91 -0.99 -1.90
C GLY A 14 -6.82 -0.23 -2.65
N TYR A 15 -6.84 1.10 -2.59
CA TYR A 15 -5.83 1.93 -3.26
C TYR A 15 -5.19 2.92 -2.30
N VAL A 16 -3.88 2.96 -2.29
CA VAL A 16 -3.08 3.97 -1.59
C VAL A 16 -2.26 4.72 -2.63
N PRO A 17 -2.58 5.99 -2.94
CA PRO A 17 -1.79 6.81 -3.85
C PRO A 17 -0.48 7.27 -3.19
N GLU A 18 0.54 7.58 -4.00
CA GLU A 18 1.81 8.17 -3.56
C GLU A 18 1.61 9.44 -2.72
N ARG A 19 0.68 10.29 -3.15
CA ARG A 19 0.34 11.53 -2.42
C ARG A 19 -1.01 11.38 -1.75
N PRO A 20 -1.10 11.62 -0.44
CA PRO A 20 -2.37 11.55 0.27
C PRO A 20 -3.43 12.48 -0.34
N ILE A 21 -4.62 11.92 -0.60
CA ILE A 21 -5.80 12.63 -1.07
C ILE A 21 -6.83 12.63 0.06
N LEU A 22 -6.96 13.74 0.75
CA LEU A 22 -7.78 13.89 1.94
C LEU A 22 -8.70 15.09 1.81
N TYR A 23 -9.91 14.99 2.34
CA TYR A 23 -10.85 16.11 2.40
C TYR A 23 -10.41 17.12 3.47
N GLU A 24 -10.29 18.37 3.08
CA GLU A 24 -9.73 19.45 3.91
C GLU A 24 -10.51 19.65 5.21
N TYR A 25 -11.85 19.55 5.15
CA TYR A 25 -12.77 19.85 6.26
C TYR A 25 -13.33 18.61 6.95
N TYR A 26 -12.70 17.44 6.76
CA TYR A 26 -13.10 16.21 7.41
C TYR A 26 -12.05 15.82 8.46
N THR A 27 -12.51 15.45 9.64
CA THR A 27 -11.69 14.80 10.66
C THR A 27 -11.29 13.40 10.22
N LEU A 28 -10.31 12.79 10.86
CA LEU A 28 -9.93 11.39 10.56
C LEU A 28 -11.14 10.46 10.70
N TRP A 29 -11.97 10.63 11.73
CA TRP A 29 -13.14 9.79 11.93
C TRP A 29 -14.20 10.00 10.84
N GLU A 30 -14.41 11.22 10.38
CA GLU A 30 -15.36 11.51 9.29
C GLU A 30 -14.92 10.92 7.96
N HIS A 31 -13.61 10.86 7.66
CA HIS A 31 -13.11 10.12 6.50
C HIS A 31 -13.44 8.63 6.60
N ILE A 32 -13.23 8.03 7.78
CA ILE A 32 -13.54 6.63 8.04
C ILE A 32 -15.06 6.37 7.91
N ASP A 33 -15.88 7.20 8.53
CA ASP A 33 -17.35 7.06 8.50
C ASP A 33 -17.90 7.21 7.09
N LEU A 34 -17.37 8.16 6.30
CA LEU A 34 -17.73 8.33 4.89
C LEU A 34 -17.40 7.06 4.09
N LEU A 35 -16.18 6.54 4.22
CA LEU A 35 -15.77 5.30 3.56
C LEU A 35 -16.73 4.15 3.92
N ILE A 36 -16.99 3.94 5.20
CA ILE A 36 -17.82 2.83 5.68
C ILE A 36 -19.23 2.91 5.10
N ARG A 37 -19.85 4.09 5.08
CA ARG A 37 -21.20 4.30 4.53
C ARG A 37 -21.29 4.04 3.03
N THR A 38 -20.19 4.23 2.29
CA THR A 38 -20.18 4.01 0.82
C THR A 38 -20.03 2.56 0.43
N LEU A 39 -19.55 1.69 1.33
CA LEU A 39 -19.22 0.30 1.00
C LEU A 39 -20.42 -0.66 1.07
N GLY A 40 -21.48 -0.32 1.81
CA GLY A 40 -22.63 -1.22 1.98
C GLY A 40 -22.32 -2.55 2.71
N GLN A 41 -21.18 -2.63 3.41
CA GLN A 41 -20.74 -3.77 4.23
C GLN A 41 -21.17 -3.57 5.69
N ASP A 42 -20.89 -4.57 6.56
CA ASP A 42 -21.17 -4.44 8.00
C ASP A 42 -20.41 -3.27 8.63
N GLU A 43 -21.14 -2.20 8.94
CA GLU A 43 -20.58 -0.99 9.52
C GLU A 43 -19.86 -1.24 10.85
N ASN A 44 -20.35 -2.16 11.69
CA ASN A 44 -19.79 -2.40 13.01
C ASN A 44 -18.43 -3.10 12.89
N GLU A 45 -18.32 -4.09 11.99
CA GLU A 45 -17.05 -4.77 11.68
C GLU A 45 -16.03 -3.76 11.15
N LEU A 46 -16.42 -2.93 10.15
CA LEU A 46 -15.53 -1.94 9.57
C LEU A 46 -15.11 -0.86 10.58
N LYS A 47 -16.01 -0.37 11.43
CA LYS A 47 -15.69 0.59 12.50
C LYS A 47 -14.71 -0.01 13.52
N HIS A 48 -14.88 -1.28 13.87
CA HIS A 48 -13.95 -1.97 14.76
C HIS A 48 -12.56 -2.06 14.13
N ARG A 49 -12.48 -2.54 12.89
CA ARG A 49 -11.22 -2.67 12.15
C ARG A 49 -10.51 -1.33 11.94
N ALA A 50 -11.23 -0.28 11.57
CA ALA A 50 -10.67 1.07 11.45
C ALA A 50 -10.03 1.55 12.76
N LYS A 51 -10.72 1.34 13.89
CA LYS A 51 -10.16 1.69 15.21
C LYS A 51 -8.91 0.90 15.56
N GLU A 52 -8.85 -0.37 15.21
CA GLU A 52 -7.65 -1.20 15.38
C GLU A 52 -6.49 -0.67 14.53
N LEU A 53 -6.73 -0.36 13.26
CA LEU A 53 -5.72 0.24 12.39
C LEU A 53 -5.25 1.61 12.91
N CYS A 54 -6.17 2.44 13.44
CA CYS A 54 -5.78 3.69 14.10
C CYS A 54 -4.85 3.46 15.29
N ARG A 55 -5.05 2.40 16.09
CA ARG A 55 -4.13 2.03 17.18
C ARG A 55 -2.79 1.54 16.65
N VAL A 56 -2.81 0.66 15.63
CA VAL A 56 -1.61 0.13 14.98
C VAL A 56 -0.70 1.25 14.47
N PHE A 57 -1.29 2.27 13.81
CA PHE A 57 -0.58 3.42 13.27
C PHE A 57 -0.45 4.60 14.25
N ARG A 58 -0.90 4.45 15.51
CA ARG A 58 -0.81 5.46 16.58
C ARG A 58 -1.52 6.78 16.25
N LEU A 59 -2.72 6.67 15.70
CA LEU A 59 -3.61 7.80 15.41
C LEU A 59 -4.93 7.73 16.19
N ASN A 60 -5.05 6.86 17.18
CA ASN A 60 -6.28 6.67 17.98
C ASN A 60 -6.69 7.88 18.83
N ASP A 61 -5.74 8.69 19.23
CA ASP A 61 -5.93 9.94 19.97
C ASP A 61 -6.22 11.14 19.06
N LYS A 62 -6.15 10.95 17.74
CA LYS A 62 -6.32 11.98 16.71
C LYS A 62 -7.56 11.80 15.83
N LEU A 63 -8.51 10.96 16.27
CA LEU A 63 -9.71 10.66 15.50
C LEU A 63 -10.54 11.89 15.11
N TYR A 64 -10.56 12.89 15.94
CA TYR A 64 -11.35 14.12 15.75
C TYR A 64 -10.51 15.31 15.30
N GLU A 65 -9.24 15.10 14.96
CA GLU A 65 -8.38 16.11 14.35
C GLU A 65 -8.48 16.06 12.82
N TYR A 66 -8.16 17.17 12.16
CA TYR A 66 -8.19 17.30 10.70
C TYR A 66 -6.87 16.82 10.10
N PRO A 67 -6.88 15.78 9.26
CA PRO A 67 -5.65 15.24 8.68
C PRO A 67 -4.87 16.22 7.81
N ILE A 68 -5.49 17.27 7.31
CA ILE A 68 -4.79 18.33 6.55
C ILE A 68 -3.67 19.00 7.37
N HIS A 69 -3.78 18.98 8.70
CA HIS A 69 -2.77 19.53 9.61
C HIS A 69 -1.75 18.50 10.09
N PHE A 70 -1.88 17.24 9.66
CA PHE A 70 -0.94 16.19 10.03
C PHE A 70 0.37 16.31 9.23
N SER A 71 1.45 15.76 9.78
CA SER A 71 2.68 15.57 9.01
C SER A 71 2.43 14.66 7.81
N LYS A 72 3.26 14.74 6.77
CA LYS A 72 3.16 13.85 5.58
C LYS A 72 3.07 12.37 5.96
N GLY A 73 3.91 11.91 6.89
CA GLY A 73 3.87 10.53 7.36
C GLY A 73 2.58 10.17 8.11
N MET A 74 1.99 11.11 8.86
CA MET A 74 0.67 10.88 9.48
C MET A 74 -0.44 10.86 8.43
N GLN A 75 -0.39 11.72 7.41
CA GLN A 75 -1.34 11.69 6.29
C GLN A 75 -1.24 10.37 5.52
N GLN A 76 -0.03 9.87 5.28
CA GLN A 76 0.19 8.55 4.68
C GLN A 76 -0.44 7.42 5.52
N LYS A 77 -0.27 7.47 6.85
CA LYS A 77 -0.94 6.52 7.76
C LYS A 77 -2.47 6.60 7.65
N VAL A 78 -3.06 7.79 7.46
CA VAL A 78 -4.51 7.93 7.23
C VAL A 78 -4.91 7.22 5.94
N MET A 79 -4.19 7.41 4.82
CA MET A 79 -4.47 6.72 3.56
C MET A 79 -4.40 5.19 3.72
N LEU A 80 -3.38 4.70 4.43
CA LEU A 80 -3.25 3.27 4.74
C LEU A 80 -4.44 2.76 5.58
N ILE A 81 -4.87 3.49 6.61
CA ILE A 81 -6.02 3.13 7.43
C ILE A 81 -7.27 3.02 6.56
N LEU A 82 -7.53 4.00 5.70
CA LEU A 82 -8.70 4.01 4.82
C LEU A 82 -8.67 2.83 3.84
N ALA A 83 -7.55 2.61 3.15
CA ALA A 83 -7.42 1.54 2.15
C ALA A 83 -7.47 0.14 2.77
N LEU A 84 -6.92 -0.03 4.00
CA LEU A 84 -6.83 -1.32 4.67
C LEU A 84 -8.03 -1.63 5.60
N THR A 85 -8.95 -0.68 5.81
CA THR A 85 -10.14 -0.90 6.61
C THR A 85 -11.09 -1.93 5.98
N PRO A 86 -11.46 -1.83 4.69
CA PRO A 86 -12.21 -2.89 4.03
C PRO A 86 -11.31 -4.09 3.72
N LYS A 87 -11.93 -5.24 3.48
CA LYS A 87 -11.24 -6.42 2.94
C LYS A 87 -11.47 -6.48 1.45
N TYR A 88 -10.40 -6.50 0.70
CA TYR A 88 -10.40 -6.60 -0.76
C TYR A 88 -9.54 -7.78 -1.21
N ASP A 89 -9.86 -8.32 -2.37
CA ASP A 89 -9.03 -9.34 -3.03
C ASP A 89 -7.76 -8.76 -3.65
N LEU A 90 -7.74 -7.44 -3.91
CA LEU A 90 -6.58 -6.72 -4.44
C LEU A 90 -6.33 -5.44 -3.66
N TYR A 91 -5.07 -5.18 -3.36
CA TYR A 91 -4.58 -3.88 -2.90
C TYR A 91 -3.53 -3.33 -3.86
N ILE A 92 -3.68 -2.07 -4.25
CA ILE A 92 -2.72 -1.33 -5.07
C ILE A 92 -2.10 -0.26 -4.18
N LEU A 93 -0.79 -0.37 -3.95
CA LEU A 93 -0.06 0.49 -3.03
C LEU A 93 1.05 1.24 -3.78
N ASP A 94 0.88 2.54 -3.93
CA ASP A 94 1.85 3.39 -4.62
C ASP A 94 2.75 4.09 -3.60
N GLU A 95 4.05 3.70 -3.57
CA GLU A 95 5.07 4.16 -2.62
C GLU A 95 4.60 4.14 -1.15
N PRO A 96 4.06 3.02 -0.64
CA PRO A 96 3.36 3.00 0.65
C PRO A 96 4.26 3.26 1.86
N PHE A 97 5.58 3.15 1.72
CA PHE A 97 6.55 3.34 2.80
C PHE A 97 7.01 4.80 2.94
N MET A 98 6.69 5.66 1.96
CA MET A 98 7.15 7.02 1.93
C MET A 98 6.68 7.82 3.16
N GLY A 99 7.63 8.45 3.85
CA GLY A 99 7.37 9.29 5.01
C GLY A 99 6.96 8.56 6.29
N LEU A 100 6.90 7.23 6.27
CA LEU A 100 6.61 6.43 7.46
C LEU A 100 7.83 6.30 8.37
N ASP A 101 7.60 6.30 9.67
CA ASP A 101 8.63 5.94 10.64
C ASP A 101 8.91 4.41 10.61
N PRO A 102 10.09 3.96 11.10
CA PRO A 102 10.48 2.54 11.04
C PRO A 102 9.49 1.60 11.73
N GLN A 103 8.74 2.08 12.73
CA GLN A 103 7.75 1.26 13.41
C GLN A 103 6.50 1.09 12.56
N ALA A 104 6.04 2.14 11.90
CA ALA A 104 4.91 2.09 10.96
C ALA A 104 5.24 1.20 9.76
N ILE A 105 6.47 1.26 9.23
CA ILE A 105 6.93 0.36 8.14
C ILE A 105 6.81 -1.10 8.58
N ARG A 106 7.35 -1.46 9.76
CA ARG A 106 7.24 -2.83 10.27
C ARG A 106 5.79 -3.30 10.42
N LYS A 107 4.90 -2.40 10.89
CA LYS A 107 3.47 -2.71 11.03
C LYS A 107 2.78 -2.90 9.69
N LEU A 108 3.09 -2.05 8.71
CA LEU A 108 2.57 -2.19 7.35
C LEU A 108 3.00 -3.53 6.72
N ILE A 109 4.28 -3.91 6.85
CA ILE A 109 4.78 -5.20 6.37
C ILE A 109 4.02 -6.37 7.02
N GLN A 110 3.76 -6.30 8.33
CA GLN A 110 2.98 -7.32 9.03
C GLN A 110 1.56 -7.43 8.45
N LEU A 111 0.88 -6.30 8.22
CA LEU A 111 -0.46 -6.26 7.62
C LEU A 111 -0.46 -6.79 6.18
N ILE A 112 0.52 -6.41 5.36
CA ILE A 112 0.68 -6.94 3.99
C ILE A 112 0.78 -8.47 4.01
N ASN A 113 1.63 -9.03 4.86
CA ASN A 113 1.79 -10.48 4.97
C ASN A 113 0.53 -11.17 5.50
N GLU A 114 -0.19 -10.54 6.43
CA GLU A 114 -1.48 -11.02 6.92
C GLU A 114 -2.51 -11.10 5.79
N TYR A 115 -2.66 -10.04 4.99
CA TYR A 115 -3.62 -10.01 3.89
C TYR A 115 -3.26 -11.00 2.78
N LYS A 116 -1.98 -11.13 2.43
CA LYS A 116 -1.48 -12.18 1.53
C LYS A 116 -1.86 -13.58 2.05
N SER A 117 -1.68 -13.84 3.34
CA SER A 117 -2.03 -15.14 3.93
C SER A 117 -3.54 -15.42 3.91
N GLN A 118 -4.37 -14.38 3.84
CA GLN A 118 -5.83 -14.46 3.70
C GLN A 118 -6.28 -14.56 2.22
N GLY A 119 -5.34 -14.56 1.27
CA GLY A 119 -5.59 -14.74 -0.16
C GLY A 119 -5.64 -13.45 -0.98
N ALA A 120 -5.41 -12.29 -0.38
CA ALA A 120 -5.37 -11.02 -1.12
C ALA A 120 -4.11 -10.92 -1.98
N ALA A 121 -4.25 -10.37 -3.18
CA ALA A 121 -3.14 -9.95 -4.04
C ALA A 121 -2.71 -8.53 -3.66
N ILE A 122 -1.39 -8.27 -3.66
CA ILE A 122 -0.83 -6.95 -3.41
C ILE A 122 0.01 -6.53 -4.61
N LEU A 123 -0.38 -5.47 -5.28
CA LEU A 123 0.42 -4.81 -6.30
C LEU A 123 1.03 -3.55 -5.68
N MET A 124 2.35 -3.44 -5.70
CA MET A 124 3.04 -2.32 -5.05
C MET A 124 4.09 -1.73 -5.98
N SER A 125 4.07 -0.39 -6.12
CA SER A 125 5.20 0.35 -6.66
C SER A 125 6.09 0.81 -5.50
N THR A 126 7.41 0.71 -5.63
CA THR A 126 8.35 1.26 -4.66
C THR A 126 9.77 1.34 -5.21
N HIS A 127 10.53 2.32 -4.73
CA HIS A 127 11.98 2.40 -4.88
C HIS A 127 12.74 1.93 -3.62
N ALA A 128 12.04 1.44 -2.60
CA ALA A 128 12.63 0.82 -1.41
C ALA A 128 12.95 -0.66 -1.70
N LEU A 129 13.94 -0.91 -2.60
CA LEU A 129 14.23 -2.23 -3.16
C LEU A 129 14.60 -3.26 -2.08
N ASP A 130 15.34 -2.87 -1.04
CA ASP A 130 15.68 -3.76 0.09
C ASP A 130 14.44 -4.26 0.86
N THR A 131 13.39 -3.43 0.90
CA THR A 131 12.12 -3.81 1.54
C THR A 131 11.31 -4.69 0.59
N ALA A 132 11.21 -4.31 -0.67
CA ALA A 132 10.52 -5.09 -1.70
C ALA A 132 11.07 -6.50 -1.80
N GLU A 133 12.40 -6.68 -1.83
CA GLU A 133 13.07 -7.98 -1.88
C GLU A 133 12.61 -8.93 -0.78
N LYS A 134 12.32 -8.40 0.42
CA LYS A 134 11.94 -9.20 1.59
C LYS A 134 10.46 -9.61 1.64
N ILE A 135 9.58 -8.88 0.93
CA ILE A 135 8.13 -9.05 1.09
C ILE A 135 7.39 -9.42 -0.19
N CYS A 136 8.00 -9.16 -1.36
CA CYS A 136 7.39 -9.44 -2.65
C CYS A 136 7.75 -10.85 -3.15
N ASP A 137 6.80 -11.49 -3.80
CA ASP A 137 6.98 -12.83 -4.38
C ASP A 137 7.55 -12.74 -5.80
N SER A 138 7.22 -11.65 -6.52
CA SER A 138 7.69 -11.38 -7.88
C SER A 138 7.85 -9.88 -8.11
N PHE A 139 8.60 -9.53 -9.14
CA PHE A 139 9.01 -8.18 -9.46
C PHE A 139 8.75 -7.87 -10.93
N ILE A 140 8.41 -6.62 -11.20
CA ILE A 140 8.31 -6.03 -12.53
C ILE A 140 9.26 -4.83 -12.53
N CYS A 141 10.42 -4.95 -13.20
CA CYS A 141 11.40 -3.88 -13.31
C CYS A 141 11.04 -2.98 -14.50
N MET A 142 10.83 -1.71 -14.23
CA MET A 142 10.48 -0.71 -15.25
C MET A 142 11.44 0.47 -15.21
N HIS A 143 11.80 1.00 -16.37
CA HIS A 143 12.59 2.23 -16.51
C HIS A 143 12.15 2.98 -17.76
N ASP A 144 12.03 4.30 -17.68
CA ASP A 144 11.60 5.18 -18.76
C ASP A 144 10.33 4.73 -19.50
N GLY A 145 9.38 4.16 -18.74
CA GLY A 145 8.10 3.68 -19.29
C GLY A 145 8.21 2.33 -20.03
N ALA A 146 9.36 1.69 -20.02
CA ALA A 146 9.58 0.37 -20.61
C ALA A 146 9.68 -0.73 -19.53
N LEU A 147 9.11 -1.90 -19.84
CA LEU A 147 9.31 -3.11 -19.05
C LEU A 147 10.71 -3.66 -19.39
N LEU A 148 11.59 -3.72 -18.38
CA LEU A 148 12.95 -4.26 -18.56
C LEU A 148 12.99 -5.76 -18.28
N LYS A 149 12.43 -6.21 -17.16
CA LYS A 149 12.46 -7.61 -16.73
C LYS A 149 11.33 -7.89 -15.74
N GLU A 150 10.83 -9.12 -15.72
CA GLU A 150 9.83 -9.58 -14.75
C GLU A 150 10.14 -11.00 -14.26
N GLY A 151 9.72 -11.32 -13.03
CA GLY A 151 9.87 -12.66 -12.44
C GLY A 151 10.09 -12.65 -10.95
N THR A 152 10.31 -13.82 -10.37
CA THR A 152 10.77 -13.96 -8.98
C THR A 152 12.22 -13.50 -8.83
N LEU A 153 12.66 -13.20 -7.59
CA LEU A 153 14.05 -12.80 -7.36
C LEU A 153 15.05 -13.81 -7.98
N GLN A 154 14.81 -15.09 -7.76
CA GLN A 154 15.66 -16.16 -8.34
C GLN A 154 15.74 -16.15 -9.87
N GLN A 155 14.63 -15.80 -10.53
CA GLN A 155 14.60 -15.70 -12.02
C GLN A 155 15.30 -14.43 -12.53
N LEU A 156 15.34 -13.40 -11.71
CA LEU A 156 16.00 -12.13 -12.04
C LEU A 156 17.52 -12.20 -11.82
N GLN A 157 17.97 -12.92 -10.81
CA GLN A 157 19.38 -13.07 -10.44
C GLN A 157 20.21 -13.72 -11.55
N ARG A 158 21.43 -13.25 -11.77
CA ARG A 158 22.45 -13.86 -12.62
C ARG A 158 23.35 -14.82 -11.85
N TYR A 159 23.52 -14.57 -10.54
CA TYR A 159 24.27 -15.40 -9.61
C TYR A 159 23.58 -15.43 -8.24
N PRO A 160 23.80 -16.47 -7.44
CA PRO A 160 23.23 -16.56 -6.10
C PRO A 160 23.55 -15.31 -5.24
N GLU A 161 22.57 -14.87 -4.44
CA GLU A 161 22.70 -13.73 -3.50
C GLU A 161 22.82 -12.34 -4.16
N GLN A 162 22.71 -12.22 -5.50
CA GLN A 162 22.62 -10.90 -6.15
C GLN A 162 21.38 -10.16 -5.61
N ALA A 163 21.61 -8.94 -5.06
CA ALA A 163 20.52 -8.13 -4.51
C ALA A 163 19.64 -7.52 -5.62
N LEU A 164 18.37 -7.27 -5.31
CA LEU A 164 17.44 -6.65 -6.25
C LEU A 164 17.93 -5.27 -6.75
N LEU A 165 18.60 -4.50 -5.90
CA LEU A 165 19.21 -3.22 -6.27
C LEU A 165 20.29 -3.41 -7.35
N GLU A 166 21.20 -4.37 -7.17
CA GLU A 166 22.25 -4.67 -8.15
C GLU A 166 21.68 -5.11 -9.49
N ILE A 167 20.61 -5.93 -9.45
CA ILE A 167 19.89 -6.35 -10.66
C ILE A 167 19.32 -5.14 -11.39
N PHE A 168 18.68 -4.23 -10.65
CA PHE A 168 18.07 -3.05 -11.23
C PHE A 168 19.11 -2.11 -11.84
N ASP A 169 20.23 -1.85 -11.14
CA ASP A 169 21.32 -1.02 -11.63
C ASP A 169 21.90 -1.57 -12.94
N GLU A 170 22.15 -2.89 -13.02
CA GLU A 170 22.61 -3.55 -14.24
C GLU A 170 21.61 -3.52 -15.42
N LEU A 171 20.31 -3.33 -15.14
CA LEU A 171 19.29 -3.25 -16.18
C LEU A 171 19.16 -1.86 -16.79
N ILE A 172 19.61 -0.83 -16.09
CA ILE A 172 19.49 0.58 -16.53
C ILE A 172 20.81 1.16 -17.07
N GLU A 173 21.96 0.46 -16.91
CA GLU A 173 23.25 0.75 -17.56
C GLU A 173 23.23 0.38 -19.06
#